data_1e3bbabca6ac2cfefb3b255be786f22b
#
_entry.id   1e3bbabca6ac2cfefb3b255be786f22b
#
_cell.length_a   1.000
_cell.length_b   1.000
_cell.length_c   1.000
_cell.angle_alpha   90.00
_cell.angle_beta   90.00
_cell.angle_gamma   90.00
#
_symmetry.space_group_name_H-M   'P 1'
#
loop_
_entity.id
_entity.type
_entity.pdbx_description
1 polymer ?
#
loop_
_entity_poly.entity_id
_entity_poly.type
_entity_poly.pdbx_seq_one_letter_code
_entity_poly.pdbx_strand_id
1 'polypeptide(L)'
;MADAYIFDHVRTPRGKGRASGALHSVTPIELASTALRAIRDRNDLDTANVEDVMMGCVAPVGEQGADIARVAVINSDYAESTAGAQVNRFCASGLEAVNIAAGQIMSGQSEMAIGGGVESMSRVPMGSDGGAWPTDPAVAFRSYFVPQGISADLVATKYGFS
;
A
#
# COMPACT_ATOMS: atom_id res chain seq x y z
N MET A 1 -23.46 -13.54 -7.34
CA MET A 1 -22.19 -12.97 -6.85
C MET A 1 -21.80 -13.78 -5.63
N ALA A 2 -20.55 -14.22 -5.55
CA ALA A 2 -20.05 -14.83 -4.32
C ALA A 2 -19.83 -13.75 -3.26
N ASP A 3 -19.86 -14.11 -1.99
CA ASP A 3 -19.51 -13.23 -0.90
C ASP A 3 -18.01 -13.31 -0.66
N ALA A 4 -17.35 -12.19 -0.37
CA ALA A 4 -15.96 -12.15 0.04
C ALA A 4 -15.88 -12.03 1.58
N TYR A 5 -15.10 -12.90 2.20
CA TYR A 5 -14.93 -12.92 3.65
C TYR A 5 -13.50 -12.58 4.04
N ILE A 6 -13.35 -11.82 5.12
CA ILE A 6 -12.03 -11.55 5.73
C ILE A 6 -11.80 -12.59 6.82
N PHE A 7 -10.83 -13.45 6.61
CA PHE A 7 -10.50 -14.54 7.54
C PHE A 7 -9.52 -14.11 8.63
N ASP A 8 -8.54 -13.27 8.28
CA ASP A 8 -7.54 -12.77 9.25
C ASP A 8 -6.96 -11.45 8.75
N HIS A 9 -6.34 -10.72 9.67
CA HIS A 9 -5.61 -9.49 9.36
C HIS A 9 -4.43 -9.30 10.30
N VAL A 10 -3.37 -8.71 9.80
CA VAL A 10 -2.15 -8.39 10.56
C VAL A 10 -1.63 -7.01 10.17
N ARG A 11 -0.85 -6.41 11.03
CA ARG A 11 -0.08 -5.22 10.73
C ARG A 11 1.20 -5.15 11.54
N THR A 12 2.21 -4.47 11.05
CA THR A 12 3.36 -4.05 11.81
C THR A 12 3.02 -2.85 12.72
N PRO A 13 3.79 -2.58 13.78
CA PRO A 13 3.75 -1.28 14.44
C PRO A 13 3.98 -0.15 13.43
N ARG A 14 3.47 1.05 13.72
CA ARG A 14 3.77 2.24 12.93
C ARG A 14 5.03 2.93 13.46
N GLY A 15 5.93 3.30 12.55
CA GLY A 15 7.06 4.19 12.82
C GLY A 15 6.80 5.61 12.34
N LYS A 16 7.57 6.59 12.85
CA LYS A 16 7.59 7.93 12.27
C LYS A 16 8.23 7.90 10.88
N GLY A 17 7.65 8.60 9.92
CA GLY A 17 8.15 8.74 8.55
C GLY A 17 9.38 9.66 8.45
N ARG A 18 10.37 9.49 9.31
CA ARG A 18 11.62 10.27 9.38
C ARG A 18 12.79 9.35 9.67
N ALA A 19 14.00 9.78 9.34
CA ALA A 19 15.24 9.02 9.61
C ALA A 19 15.43 8.61 11.09
N SER A 20 14.85 9.38 12.03
CA SER A 20 14.83 9.04 13.46
C SER A 20 13.69 8.11 13.86
N GLY A 21 12.89 7.62 12.92
CA GLY A 21 11.79 6.69 13.19
C GLY A 21 12.27 5.30 13.57
N ALA A 22 11.57 4.65 14.49
CA ALA A 22 11.97 3.34 15.03
C ALA A 22 12.06 2.22 13.97
N LEU A 23 11.37 2.37 12.83
CA LEU A 23 11.38 1.40 11.73
C LEU A 23 12.28 1.84 10.56
N HIS A 24 13.05 2.91 10.70
CA HIS A 24 13.93 3.40 9.63
C HIS A 24 14.98 2.38 9.18
N SER A 25 15.47 1.55 10.09
CA SER A 25 16.44 0.48 9.78
C SER A 25 15.82 -0.72 9.04
N VAL A 26 14.49 -0.81 9.01
CA VAL A 26 13.76 -1.90 8.34
C VAL A 26 13.42 -1.47 6.92
N THR A 27 13.80 -2.27 5.94
CA THR A 27 13.49 -1.98 4.53
C THR A 27 11.99 -2.10 4.23
N PRO A 28 11.45 -1.38 3.23
CA PRO A 28 10.05 -1.53 2.84
C PRO A 28 9.67 -2.96 2.51
N ILE A 29 10.55 -3.68 1.82
CA ILE A 29 10.31 -5.08 1.47
C ILE A 29 10.21 -5.97 2.72
N GLU A 30 11.05 -5.73 3.72
CA GLU A 30 10.98 -6.51 4.96
C GLU A 30 9.72 -6.18 5.78
N LEU A 31 9.24 -4.93 5.75
CA LEU A 31 7.95 -4.57 6.36
C LEU A 31 6.78 -5.34 5.71
N ALA A 32 6.74 -5.36 4.38
CA ALA A 32 5.72 -6.08 3.63
C ALA A 32 5.81 -7.60 3.88
N SER A 33 7.01 -8.15 3.76
CA SER A 33 7.27 -9.57 3.96
C SER A 33 6.95 -10.04 5.39
N THR A 34 7.20 -9.20 6.39
CA THR A 34 6.84 -9.51 7.78
C THR A 34 5.33 -9.72 7.93
N ALA A 35 4.51 -8.89 7.30
CA ALA A 35 3.06 -9.05 7.33
C ALA A 35 2.62 -10.32 6.58
N LEU A 36 3.18 -10.58 5.40
CA LEU A 36 2.86 -11.79 4.64
C LEU A 36 3.25 -13.07 5.38
N ARG A 37 4.46 -13.13 5.94
CA ARG A 37 4.89 -14.28 6.77
C ARG A 37 3.97 -14.47 7.98
N ALA A 38 3.56 -13.38 8.64
CA ALA A 38 2.68 -13.47 9.80
C ALA A 38 1.29 -14.04 9.45
N ILE A 39 0.71 -13.69 8.30
CA ILE A 39 -0.55 -14.29 7.82
C ILE A 39 -0.36 -15.77 7.54
N ARG A 40 0.70 -16.14 6.81
CA ARG A 40 1.03 -17.53 6.51
C ARG A 40 1.20 -18.37 7.77
N ASP A 41 2.10 -17.95 8.64
CA ASP A 41 2.53 -18.77 9.79
C ASP A 41 1.42 -18.86 10.86
N ARG A 42 0.63 -17.80 11.06
CA ARG A 42 -0.48 -17.79 12.02
C ARG A 42 -1.59 -18.76 11.62
N ASN A 43 -1.83 -18.93 10.34
CA ASN A 43 -2.95 -19.71 9.81
C ASN A 43 -2.52 -21.05 9.23
N ASP A 44 -1.25 -21.44 9.35
CA ASP A 44 -0.69 -22.62 8.67
C ASP A 44 -1.12 -22.66 7.19
N LEU A 45 -1.03 -21.48 6.54
CA LEU A 45 -1.58 -21.24 5.22
C LEU A 45 -0.73 -21.90 4.13
N ASP A 46 -1.33 -22.80 3.37
CA ASP A 46 -0.74 -23.26 2.11
C ASP A 46 -0.80 -22.11 1.09
N THR A 47 0.34 -21.49 0.87
CA THR A 47 0.44 -20.31 0.00
C THR A 47 0.19 -20.59 -1.48
N ALA A 48 0.19 -21.86 -1.90
CA ALA A 48 -0.20 -22.25 -3.26
C ALA A 48 -1.70 -21.98 -3.53
N ASN A 49 -2.50 -21.84 -2.48
CA ASN A 49 -3.91 -21.46 -2.59
C ASN A 49 -4.13 -19.93 -2.71
N VAL A 50 -3.09 -19.13 -2.48
CA VAL A 50 -3.17 -17.67 -2.63
C VAL A 50 -2.86 -17.31 -4.08
N GLU A 51 -3.87 -16.86 -4.81
CA GLU A 51 -3.73 -16.59 -6.24
C GLU A 51 -3.16 -15.19 -6.50
N ASP A 52 -3.46 -14.21 -5.64
CA ASP A 52 -2.98 -12.84 -5.81
C ASP A 52 -2.74 -12.11 -4.49
N VAL A 53 -1.73 -11.25 -4.49
CA VAL A 53 -1.42 -10.31 -3.41
C VAL A 53 -1.49 -8.89 -3.96
N MET A 54 -2.59 -8.18 -3.67
CA MET A 54 -2.75 -6.77 -4.00
C MET A 54 -2.15 -5.90 -2.89
N MET A 55 -1.21 -5.02 -3.23
CA MET A 55 -0.55 -4.18 -2.24
C MET A 55 -0.57 -2.71 -2.61
N GLY A 56 -1.14 -1.88 -1.73
CA GLY A 56 -1.11 -0.43 -1.84
C GLY A 56 0.28 0.12 -1.54
N CYS A 57 0.81 0.95 -2.45
CA CYS A 57 2.06 1.67 -2.27
C CYS A 57 1.96 3.01 -3.00
N VAL A 58 2.15 4.13 -2.29
CA VAL A 58 1.95 5.48 -2.84
C VAL A 58 3.17 5.95 -3.63
N ALA A 59 4.37 5.69 -3.11
CA ALA A 59 5.62 6.07 -3.77
C ALA A 59 6.37 4.83 -4.27
N PRO A 60 5.95 4.21 -5.42
CA PRO A 60 6.52 2.97 -5.93
C PRO A 60 7.85 3.21 -6.65
N VAL A 61 8.80 3.85 -5.98
CA VAL A 61 10.12 4.22 -6.50
C VAL A 61 11.22 3.79 -5.53
N GLY A 62 12.46 3.70 -6.04
CA GLY A 62 13.59 3.28 -5.22
C GLY A 62 13.35 1.93 -4.55
N GLU A 63 13.48 1.86 -3.24
CA GLU A 63 13.29 0.63 -2.46
C GLU A 63 11.84 0.11 -2.46
N GLN A 64 10.88 0.90 -2.92
CA GLN A 64 9.45 0.52 -3.06
C GLN A 64 9.05 0.29 -4.53
N GLY A 65 10.02 0.36 -5.46
CA GLY A 65 9.81 0.13 -6.88
C GLY A 65 9.73 -1.33 -7.27
N ALA A 66 9.66 -1.56 -8.57
CA ALA A 66 9.70 -2.87 -9.21
C ALA A 66 8.63 -3.86 -8.70
N ASP A 67 7.39 -3.37 -8.53
CA ASP A 67 6.28 -4.17 -8.01
C ASP A 67 6.60 -4.80 -6.65
N ILE A 68 6.58 -3.97 -5.62
CA ILE A 68 6.89 -4.38 -4.25
C ILE A 68 6.01 -5.54 -3.75
N ALA A 69 4.78 -5.68 -4.27
CA ALA A 69 3.89 -6.79 -3.92
C ALA A 69 4.48 -8.12 -4.37
N ARG A 70 4.87 -8.23 -5.66
CA ARG A 70 5.48 -9.47 -6.17
C ARG A 70 6.82 -9.76 -5.51
N VAL A 71 7.64 -8.75 -5.28
CA VAL A 71 8.92 -8.92 -4.57
C VAL A 71 8.68 -9.41 -3.14
N ALA A 72 7.67 -8.90 -2.43
CA ALA A 72 7.31 -9.33 -1.08
C ALA A 72 6.81 -10.78 -1.04
N VAL A 73 6.00 -11.19 -2.02
CA VAL A 73 5.55 -12.59 -2.19
C VAL A 73 6.74 -13.54 -2.22
N ILE A 74 7.70 -13.27 -3.11
CA ILE A 74 8.91 -14.11 -3.25
C ILE A 74 9.75 -14.06 -1.97
N ASN A 75 9.97 -12.88 -1.41
CA ASN A 75 10.79 -12.69 -0.20
C ASN A 75 10.16 -13.27 1.08
N SER A 76 8.89 -13.66 1.00
CA SER A 76 8.13 -14.26 2.11
C SER A 76 7.99 -15.78 1.98
N ASP A 77 8.66 -16.39 1.01
CA ASP A 77 8.56 -17.82 0.71
C ASP A 77 7.11 -18.28 0.44
N TYR A 78 6.34 -17.45 -0.25
CA TYR A 78 5.06 -17.86 -0.84
C TYR A 78 5.31 -18.68 -2.09
N ALA A 79 4.32 -19.45 -2.50
CA ALA A 79 4.40 -20.24 -3.73
C ALA A 79 4.75 -19.36 -4.94
N GLU A 80 5.54 -19.86 -5.85
CA GLU A 80 5.93 -19.14 -7.08
C GLU A 80 4.73 -18.79 -7.96
N SER A 81 3.64 -19.56 -7.84
CA SER A 81 2.37 -19.34 -8.54
C SER A 81 1.59 -18.13 -8.01
N THR A 82 1.82 -17.70 -6.76
CA THR A 82 1.13 -16.54 -6.18
C THR A 82 1.52 -15.27 -6.92
N ALA A 83 0.58 -14.63 -7.58
CA ALA A 83 0.80 -13.36 -8.25
C ALA A 83 0.97 -12.22 -7.23
N GLY A 84 1.40 -11.04 -7.70
CA GLY A 84 1.44 -9.85 -6.90
C GLY A 84 1.32 -8.62 -7.78
N ALA A 85 0.55 -7.63 -7.34
CA ALA A 85 0.42 -6.36 -8.02
C ALA A 85 0.31 -5.21 -7.02
N GLN A 86 0.87 -4.06 -7.39
CA GLN A 86 0.76 -2.86 -6.57
C GLN A 86 -0.26 -1.88 -7.14
N VAL A 87 -0.91 -1.13 -6.26
CA VAL A 87 -1.89 -0.11 -6.63
C VAL A 87 -1.60 1.19 -5.89
N ASN A 88 -1.82 2.31 -6.58
CA ASN A 88 -1.74 3.64 -5.99
C ASN A 88 -3.10 4.35 -6.10
N ARG A 89 -3.68 4.65 -4.96
CA ARG A 89 -4.82 5.54 -4.77
C ARG A 89 -4.53 6.50 -3.61
N PHE A 90 -3.30 7.04 -3.59
CA PHE A 90 -2.80 7.89 -2.52
C PHE A 90 -3.03 7.26 -1.13
N CYS A 91 -3.47 8.04 -0.15
CA CYS A 91 -3.68 7.57 1.23
C CYS A 91 -4.70 6.41 1.36
N ALA A 92 -5.51 6.15 0.32
CA ALA A 92 -6.47 5.05 0.28
C ALA A 92 -5.92 3.78 -0.39
N SER A 93 -4.64 3.74 -0.77
CA SER A 93 -4.06 2.63 -1.54
C SER A 93 -4.23 1.27 -0.86
N GLY A 94 -4.00 1.19 0.45
CA GLY A 94 -4.19 -0.06 1.20
C GLY A 94 -5.65 -0.51 1.23
N LEU A 95 -6.61 0.41 1.41
CA LEU A 95 -8.04 0.10 1.33
C LEU A 95 -8.44 -0.35 -0.07
N GLU A 96 -7.92 0.31 -1.10
CA GLU A 96 -8.18 -0.05 -2.49
C GLU A 96 -7.66 -1.46 -2.81
N ALA A 97 -6.48 -1.81 -2.32
CA ALA A 97 -5.94 -3.17 -2.47
C ALA A 97 -6.88 -4.23 -1.86
N VAL A 98 -7.44 -3.97 -0.68
CA VAL A 98 -8.45 -4.85 -0.07
C VAL A 98 -9.73 -4.91 -0.90
N ASN A 99 -10.21 -3.78 -1.43
CA ASN A 99 -11.40 -3.74 -2.29
C ASN A 99 -11.17 -4.53 -3.59
N ILE A 100 -9.99 -4.42 -4.19
CA ILE A 100 -9.64 -5.17 -5.41
C ILE A 100 -9.62 -6.67 -5.10
N ALA A 101 -8.94 -7.10 -4.04
CA ALA A 101 -8.90 -8.50 -3.61
C ALA A 101 -10.34 -9.05 -3.37
N ALA A 102 -11.18 -8.30 -2.65
CA ALA A 102 -12.59 -8.67 -2.46
C ALA A 102 -13.35 -8.74 -3.79
N GLY A 103 -13.11 -7.81 -4.70
CA GLY A 103 -13.71 -7.81 -6.03
C GLY A 103 -13.32 -9.03 -6.87
N GLN A 104 -12.06 -9.46 -6.79
CA GLN A 104 -11.58 -10.69 -7.45
C GLN A 104 -12.34 -11.93 -6.94
N ILE A 105 -12.53 -12.05 -5.62
CA ILE A 105 -13.32 -13.14 -5.02
C ILE A 105 -14.79 -13.07 -5.49
N MET A 106 -15.41 -11.89 -5.38
CA MET A 106 -16.83 -11.72 -5.74
C MET A 106 -17.11 -11.96 -7.22
N SER A 107 -16.15 -11.71 -8.09
CA SER A 107 -16.25 -11.96 -9.54
C SER A 107 -15.93 -13.39 -9.94
N GLY A 108 -15.37 -14.20 -9.04
CA GLY A 108 -14.88 -15.55 -9.33
C GLY A 108 -13.54 -15.57 -10.07
N GLN A 109 -12.82 -14.44 -10.08
CA GLN A 109 -11.47 -14.37 -10.65
C GLN A 109 -10.45 -15.09 -9.77
N SER A 110 -10.64 -15.06 -8.45
CA SER A 110 -9.81 -15.72 -7.46
C SER A 110 -10.67 -16.37 -6.40
N GLU A 111 -10.18 -17.46 -5.81
CA GLU A 111 -10.79 -18.10 -4.63
C GLU A 111 -10.19 -17.57 -3.32
N MET A 112 -8.91 -17.21 -3.35
CA MET A 112 -8.20 -16.63 -2.21
C MET A 112 -7.23 -15.55 -2.66
N ALA A 113 -7.30 -14.38 -2.03
CA ALA A 113 -6.42 -13.25 -2.30
C ALA A 113 -6.06 -12.51 -1.01
N ILE A 114 -4.95 -11.79 -1.03
CA ILE A 114 -4.51 -10.93 0.06
C ILE A 114 -4.53 -9.48 -0.40
N GLY A 115 -5.20 -8.61 0.35
CA GLY A 115 -5.17 -7.17 0.15
C GLY A 115 -4.47 -6.46 1.30
N GLY A 116 -3.53 -5.57 1.01
CA GLY A 116 -2.78 -4.86 2.04
C GLY A 116 -2.05 -3.64 1.52
N GLY A 117 -1.00 -3.22 2.22
CA GLY A 117 -0.17 -2.11 1.76
C GLY A 117 1.10 -1.95 2.57
N VAL A 118 2.05 -1.24 2.00
CA VAL A 118 3.33 -0.88 2.62
C VAL A 118 3.73 0.53 2.22
N GLU A 119 4.25 1.29 3.17
CA GLU A 119 4.84 2.61 2.92
C GLU A 119 5.92 2.91 3.94
N SER A 120 7.15 3.08 3.51
CA SER A 120 8.27 3.45 4.37
C SER A 120 8.70 4.89 4.09
N MET A 121 7.93 5.84 4.56
CA MET A 121 8.17 7.28 4.33
C MET A 121 9.47 7.79 4.96
N SER A 122 10.09 7.04 5.87
CA SER A 122 11.40 7.36 6.42
C SER A 122 12.55 7.03 5.47
N ARG A 123 12.35 6.11 4.51
CA ARG A 123 13.34 5.66 3.52
C ARG A 123 13.01 6.17 2.11
N VAL A 124 11.73 6.18 1.75
CA VAL A 124 11.22 6.75 0.50
C VAL A 124 10.29 7.90 0.89
N PRO A 125 10.79 9.13 0.94
CA PRO A 125 10.02 10.29 1.38
C PRO A 125 8.79 10.55 0.50
N MET A 126 7.76 11.14 1.10
CA MET A 126 6.55 11.55 0.39
C MET A 126 6.91 12.49 -0.78
N GLY A 127 6.34 12.23 -1.97
CA GLY A 127 6.62 12.99 -3.19
C GLY A 127 7.82 12.47 -3.99
N SER A 128 8.49 11.39 -3.54
CA SER A 128 9.60 10.77 -4.29
C SER A 128 9.18 10.23 -5.65
N ASP A 129 7.90 9.93 -5.84
CA ASP A 129 7.29 9.48 -7.09
C ASP A 129 7.07 10.63 -8.10
N GLY A 130 7.20 11.88 -7.66
CA GLY A 130 7.02 13.05 -8.54
C GLY A 130 5.57 13.25 -8.97
N GLY A 131 5.39 13.53 -10.25
CA GLY A 131 4.08 13.68 -10.87
C GLY A 131 3.81 15.08 -11.40
N ALA A 132 2.80 15.20 -12.26
CA ALA A 132 2.50 16.44 -12.97
C ALA A 132 1.97 17.55 -12.03
N TRP A 133 1.28 17.19 -10.96
CA TRP A 133 0.73 18.22 -10.07
C TRP A 133 1.78 19.16 -9.48
N PRO A 134 2.92 18.69 -8.93
CA PRO A 134 3.96 19.59 -8.42
C PRO A 134 4.92 20.10 -9.50
N THR A 135 5.00 19.47 -10.68
CA THR A 135 6.06 19.75 -11.67
C THR A 135 5.57 20.43 -12.94
N ASP A 136 4.28 20.33 -13.27
CA ASP A 136 3.70 20.97 -14.46
C ASP A 136 2.77 22.12 -14.04
N PRO A 137 3.19 23.40 -14.29
CA PRO A 137 2.39 24.56 -13.89
C PRO A 137 1.00 24.60 -14.53
N ALA A 138 0.85 24.12 -15.76
CA ALA A 138 -0.45 24.11 -16.44
C ALA A 138 -1.42 23.12 -15.77
N VAL A 139 -0.93 21.95 -15.38
CA VAL A 139 -1.73 20.95 -14.64
C VAL A 139 -2.05 21.46 -13.25
N ALA A 140 -1.06 22.00 -12.53
CA ALA A 140 -1.25 22.55 -11.18
C ALA A 140 -2.31 23.66 -11.17
N PHE A 141 -2.22 24.60 -12.11
CA PHE A 141 -3.16 25.71 -12.24
C PHE A 141 -4.58 25.24 -12.60
N ARG A 142 -4.70 24.33 -13.57
CA ARG A 142 -6.00 23.81 -14.03
C ARG A 142 -6.71 22.98 -12.94
N SER A 143 -5.95 22.22 -12.15
CA SER A 143 -6.50 21.39 -11.06
C SER A 143 -6.63 22.12 -9.73
N TYR A 144 -6.19 23.38 -9.66
CA TYR A 144 -6.08 24.13 -8.40
C TYR A 144 -5.30 23.38 -7.33
N PHE A 145 -4.25 22.66 -7.75
CA PHE A 145 -3.47 21.83 -6.85
C PHE A 145 -2.74 22.70 -5.80
N VAL A 146 -2.98 22.37 -4.54
CA VAL A 146 -2.20 22.86 -3.41
C VAL A 146 -1.89 21.69 -2.47
N PRO A 147 -0.75 21.71 -1.79
CA PRO A 147 -0.44 20.69 -0.78
C PRO A 147 -1.55 20.57 0.27
N GLN A 148 -1.80 19.33 0.72
CA GLN A 148 -2.91 19.00 1.64
C GLN A 148 -2.93 19.85 2.93
N GLY A 149 -1.76 20.14 3.50
CA GLY A 149 -1.66 21.02 4.68
C GLY A 149 -2.18 22.43 4.41
N ILE A 150 -1.82 23.02 3.27
CA ILE A 150 -2.31 24.33 2.85
C ILE A 150 -3.84 24.32 2.63
N SER A 151 -4.36 23.25 2.04
CA SER A 151 -5.81 23.07 1.90
C SER A 151 -6.51 22.99 3.25
N ALA A 152 -5.93 22.28 4.20
CA ALA A 152 -6.47 22.19 5.57
C ALA A 152 -6.47 23.55 6.28
N ASP A 153 -5.39 24.31 6.17
CA ASP A 153 -5.30 25.68 6.73
C ASP A 153 -6.33 26.62 6.10
N LEU A 154 -6.55 26.50 4.78
CA LEU A 154 -7.59 27.28 4.10
C LEU A 154 -9.00 26.93 4.61
N VAL A 155 -9.29 25.63 4.79
CA VAL A 155 -10.57 25.18 5.37
C VAL A 155 -10.74 25.70 6.79
N ALA A 156 -9.70 25.59 7.62
CA ALA A 156 -9.73 26.13 8.99
C ALA A 156 -10.01 27.64 8.99
N THR A 157 -9.30 28.40 8.15
CA THR A 157 -9.51 29.85 8.03
C THR A 157 -10.91 30.20 7.53
N LYS A 158 -11.39 29.50 6.47
CA LYS A 158 -12.68 29.79 5.84
C LYS A 158 -13.87 29.50 6.75
N TYR A 159 -13.78 28.45 7.55
CA TYR A 159 -14.89 27.97 8.38
C TYR A 159 -14.69 28.21 9.88
N GLY A 160 -13.60 28.86 10.28
CA GLY A 160 -13.32 29.20 11.68
C GLY A 160 -12.98 28.00 12.56
N PHE A 161 -12.37 26.98 12.02
CA PHE A 161 -11.88 25.83 12.80
C PHE A 161 -10.52 26.16 13.43
N SER A 162 -10.27 25.61 14.61
CA SER A 162 -9.00 25.74 15.35
C SER A 162 -8.12 24.50 15.18
#